data_9015f4843084f992c767521805dfc357
#
_entry.id   9015f4843084f992c767521805dfc357
#
_cell.length_a   1.000
_cell.length_b   1.000
_cell.length_c   1.000
_cell.angle_alpha   90.00
_cell.angle_beta   90.00
_cell.angle_gamma   90.00
#
_symmetry.space_group_name_H-M   'P 1'
#
loop_
_entity.id
_entity.type
_entity.pdbx_description
1 polymer ?
#
loop_
_entity_poly.entity_id
_entity_poly.type
_entity_poly.pdbx_seq_one_letter_code
_entity_poly.pdbx_strand_id
1 'polypeptide(L)'
;MDRAKKEALVSQLHDVFSSTGVVVVTHYAGLSVAQMTDYRQRMKGAGGSVKVAKNRLAKLALRDTPSEGITDLLTGPTCLAYSDDPVAAAKVAVAYAKENEKLVVLGGAMGNTVLDPSGIKALAELPSLDELRGKLVGLLQAPMVKIVRTVNEPGGMLARVIQAKSAQEAA
;
A
#
# COMPACT_ATOMS: atom_id res chain seq x y z
N MET A 1 30.36 -14.55 1.21
CA MET A 1 29.87 -13.89 -0.03
C MET A 1 31.04 -13.22 -0.70
N ASP A 2 31.29 -13.58 -1.95
CA ASP A 2 32.36 -12.98 -2.75
C ASP A 2 32.05 -11.53 -3.10
N ARG A 3 33.09 -10.75 -3.40
CA ARG A 3 32.97 -9.33 -3.73
C ARG A 3 32.04 -9.11 -4.94
N ALA A 4 32.21 -9.87 -6.00
CA ALA A 4 31.37 -9.82 -7.18
C ALA A 4 29.88 -10.08 -6.89
N LYS A 5 29.57 -11.05 -6.01
CA LYS A 5 28.19 -11.32 -5.58
C LYS A 5 27.57 -10.17 -4.76
N LYS A 6 28.38 -9.43 -4.00
CA LYS A 6 27.89 -8.25 -3.26
C LYS A 6 27.60 -7.08 -4.19
N GLU A 7 28.49 -6.84 -5.15
CA GLU A 7 28.31 -5.81 -6.17
C GLU A 7 27.08 -6.09 -7.04
N ALA A 8 26.90 -7.31 -7.51
CA ALA A 8 25.70 -7.72 -8.24
C ALA A 8 24.40 -7.56 -7.41
N LEU A 9 24.45 -7.83 -6.10
CA LEU A 9 23.30 -7.69 -5.22
C LEU A 9 22.96 -6.21 -4.96
N VAL A 10 23.96 -5.35 -4.84
CA VAL A 10 23.78 -3.89 -4.72
C VAL A 10 23.16 -3.34 -6.00
N SER A 11 23.65 -3.71 -7.18
CA SER A 11 23.09 -3.30 -8.47
C SER A 11 21.61 -3.73 -8.59
N GLN A 12 21.30 -5.00 -8.32
CA GLN A 12 19.93 -5.50 -8.34
C GLN A 12 19.00 -4.75 -7.36
N LEU A 13 19.48 -4.44 -6.17
CA LEU A 13 18.67 -3.66 -5.20
C LEU A 13 18.50 -2.21 -5.65
N HIS A 14 19.51 -1.62 -6.24
CA HIS A 14 19.46 -0.25 -6.78
C HIS A 14 18.43 -0.15 -7.90
N ASP A 15 18.43 -1.10 -8.85
CA ASP A 15 17.45 -1.16 -9.94
C ASP A 15 16.01 -1.30 -9.38
N VAL A 16 15.83 -2.16 -8.38
CA VAL A 16 14.55 -2.34 -7.72
C VAL A 16 14.10 -1.04 -7.02
N PHE A 17 14.96 -0.38 -6.26
CA PHE A 17 14.60 0.86 -5.54
C PHE A 17 14.36 2.05 -6.47
N SER A 18 14.93 2.03 -7.66
CA SER A 18 14.69 3.04 -8.68
C SER A 18 13.36 2.84 -9.41
N SER A 19 12.91 1.59 -9.55
CA SER A 19 11.68 1.25 -10.29
C SER A 19 10.43 1.18 -9.40
N THR A 20 10.57 0.87 -8.10
CA THR A 20 9.43 0.66 -7.20
C THR A 20 8.84 1.96 -6.65
N GLY A 21 7.51 2.01 -6.54
CA GLY A 21 6.78 3.16 -6.04
C GLY A 21 6.86 3.35 -4.53
N VAL A 22 6.96 2.24 -3.77
CA VAL A 22 7.03 2.27 -2.30
C VAL A 22 7.99 1.21 -1.77
N VAL A 23 8.74 1.57 -0.73
CA VAL A 23 9.59 0.67 0.04
C VAL A 23 9.21 0.78 1.52
N VAL A 24 8.84 -0.33 2.14
CA VAL A 24 8.49 -0.41 3.56
C VAL A 24 9.56 -1.19 4.30
N VAL A 25 10.08 -0.62 5.38
CA VAL A 25 11.09 -1.22 6.25
C VAL A 25 10.40 -1.82 7.47
N THR A 26 10.63 -3.11 7.72
CA THR A 26 10.06 -3.83 8.85
C THR A 26 11.13 -4.58 9.61
N HIS A 27 10.99 -4.72 10.93
CA HIS A 27 11.75 -5.65 11.73
C HIS A 27 11.07 -7.03 11.74
N TYR A 28 11.86 -8.08 11.55
CA TYR A 28 11.37 -9.47 11.55
C TYR A 28 11.93 -10.31 12.70
N ALA A 29 12.42 -9.66 13.76
CA ALA A 29 13.00 -10.36 14.89
C ALA A 29 12.00 -11.33 15.54
N GLY A 30 12.39 -12.60 15.62
CA GLY A 30 11.58 -13.65 16.26
C GLY A 30 10.50 -14.29 15.38
N LEU A 31 10.43 -13.95 14.09
CA LEU A 31 9.57 -14.68 13.14
C LEU A 31 10.16 -16.05 12.83
N SER A 32 9.30 -17.07 12.77
CA SER A 32 9.68 -18.40 12.29
C SER A 32 9.83 -18.42 10.77
N VAL A 33 10.51 -19.45 10.25
CA VAL A 33 10.69 -19.62 8.80
C VAL A 33 9.33 -19.76 8.09
N ALA A 34 8.37 -20.48 8.70
CA ALA A 34 7.03 -20.62 8.15
C ALA A 34 6.29 -19.28 8.06
N GLN A 35 6.35 -18.46 9.12
CA GLN A 35 5.76 -17.12 9.15
C GLN A 35 6.38 -16.18 8.11
N MET A 36 7.71 -16.22 7.94
CA MET A 36 8.39 -15.42 6.92
C MET A 36 8.01 -15.86 5.50
N THR A 37 7.79 -17.16 5.29
CA THR A 37 7.36 -17.70 3.99
C THR A 37 5.92 -17.27 3.69
N ASP A 38 5.02 -17.34 4.66
CA ASP A 38 3.64 -16.85 4.55
C ASP A 38 3.61 -15.34 4.24
N TYR A 39 4.39 -14.53 4.96
CA TYR A 39 4.51 -13.10 4.68
C TYR A 39 4.96 -12.81 3.25
N ARG A 40 5.99 -13.52 2.76
CA ARG A 40 6.45 -13.40 1.38
C ARG A 40 5.38 -13.81 0.36
N GLN A 41 4.63 -14.86 0.65
CA GLN A 41 3.59 -15.37 -0.23
C GLN A 41 2.41 -14.39 -0.32
N ARG A 42 1.97 -13.83 0.81
CA ARG A 42 0.93 -12.79 0.84
C ARG A 42 1.38 -11.52 0.10
N MET A 43 2.63 -11.09 0.31
CA MET A 43 3.19 -9.94 -0.39
C MET A 43 3.25 -10.17 -1.90
N LYS A 44 3.67 -11.36 -2.32
CA LYS A 44 3.71 -11.74 -3.73
C LYS A 44 2.32 -11.80 -4.35
N GLY A 45 1.31 -12.27 -3.62
CA GLY A 45 -0.09 -12.26 -4.04
C GLY A 45 -0.65 -10.84 -4.24
N ALA A 46 -0.11 -9.85 -3.54
CA ALA A 46 -0.48 -8.43 -3.69
C ALA A 46 0.42 -7.67 -4.70
N GLY A 47 1.21 -8.37 -5.51
CA GLY A 47 2.08 -7.75 -6.51
C GLY A 47 3.37 -7.11 -5.94
N GLY A 48 3.67 -7.35 -4.67
CA GLY A 48 4.91 -6.89 -4.03
C GLY A 48 5.92 -8.01 -3.85
N SER A 49 7.07 -7.65 -3.34
CA SER A 49 8.14 -8.59 -2.99
C SER A 49 8.79 -8.22 -1.67
N VAL A 50 9.37 -9.23 -1.02
CA VAL A 50 10.04 -9.07 0.27
C VAL A 50 11.47 -9.60 0.16
N LYS A 51 12.45 -8.75 0.44
CA LYS A 51 13.86 -9.13 0.49
C LYS A 51 14.45 -8.84 1.85
N VAL A 52 15.26 -9.77 2.34
CA VAL A 52 16.13 -9.58 3.50
C VAL A 52 17.55 -9.41 2.97
N ALA A 53 18.14 -8.26 3.23
CA ALA A 53 19.48 -7.93 2.80
C ALA A 53 20.31 -7.45 3.99
N LYS A 54 21.64 -7.50 3.87
CA LYS A 54 22.51 -6.88 4.87
C LYS A 54 22.33 -5.36 4.81
N ASN A 55 22.05 -4.73 5.95
CA ASN A 55 21.78 -3.29 6.05
C ASN A 55 22.85 -2.44 5.36
N ARG A 56 24.12 -2.80 5.48
CA ARG A 56 25.22 -2.09 4.83
C ARG A 56 25.12 -2.12 3.30
N LEU A 57 24.68 -3.25 2.70
CA LEU A 57 24.51 -3.36 1.25
C LEU A 57 23.25 -2.62 0.80
N ALA A 58 22.16 -2.71 1.58
CA ALA A 58 20.94 -1.95 1.33
C ALA A 58 21.19 -0.43 1.38
N LYS A 59 21.95 0.05 2.36
CA LYS A 59 22.37 1.46 2.45
C LYS A 59 23.19 1.92 1.23
N LEU A 60 24.04 1.08 0.70
CA LEU A 60 24.80 1.39 -0.53
C LEU A 60 23.90 1.43 -1.76
N ALA A 61 22.92 0.53 -1.84
CA ALA A 61 21.97 0.45 -2.94
C ALA A 61 20.95 1.61 -2.94
N LEU A 62 20.68 2.22 -1.78
CA LEU A 62 19.77 3.37 -1.64
C LEU A 62 20.41 4.71 -2.01
N ARG A 63 21.73 4.78 -2.12
CA ARG A 63 22.41 6.01 -2.57
C ARG A 63 21.95 6.35 -3.99
N ASP A 64 21.76 7.63 -4.23
CA ASP A 64 21.31 8.16 -5.53
C ASP A 64 19.90 7.66 -5.96
N THR A 65 19.10 7.10 -5.03
CA THR A 65 17.71 6.70 -5.29
C THR A 65 16.73 7.62 -4.58
N PRO A 66 15.49 7.75 -5.08
CA PRO A 66 14.45 8.54 -4.42
C PRO A 66 14.18 8.13 -2.97
N SER A 67 14.46 6.87 -2.64
CA SER A 67 14.22 6.29 -1.31
C SER A 67 15.40 6.44 -0.33
N GLU A 68 16.38 7.29 -0.59
CA GLU A 68 17.58 7.46 0.26
C GLU A 68 17.25 7.80 1.72
N GLY A 69 16.16 8.54 1.96
CA GLY A 69 15.73 8.98 3.29
C GLY A 69 15.44 7.86 4.29
N ILE A 70 15.25 6.60 3.84
CA ILE A 70 15.05 5.46 4.75
C ILE A 70 16.36 4.85 5.28
N THR A 71 17.51 5.40 4.91
CA THR A 71 18.83 4.89 5.33
C THR A 71 18.97 4.79 6.85
N ASP A 72 18.40 5.74 7.59
CA ASP A 72 18.46 5.77 9.05
C ASP A 72 17.59 4.69 9.70
N LEU A 73 16.53 4.25 9.03
CA LEU A 73 15.65 3.17 9.50
C LEU A 73 16.27 1.78 9.35
N LEU A 74 17.38 1.63 8.60
CA LEU A 74 18.05 0.37 8.37
C LEU A 74 19.01 0.04 9.56
N THR A 75 18.42 -0.26 10.71
CA THR A 75 19.11 -0.70 11.93
C THR A 75 18.52 -2.03 12.41
N GLY A 76 19.36 -2.92 12.93
CA GLY A 76 18.91 -4.23 13.43
C GLY A 76 18.49 -5.22 12.32
N PRO A 77 17.64 -6.21 12.62
CA PRO A 77 17.18 -7.24 11.67
C PRO A 77 16.06 -6.71 10.79
N THR A 78 16.42 -6.04 9.69
CA THR A 78 15.48 -5.41 8.78
C THR A 78 15.13 -6.27 7.58
N CYS A 79 13.88 -6.18 7.18
CA CYS A 79 13.30 -6.75 6.00
C CYS A 79 12.71 -5.61 5.16
N LEU A 80 12.96 -5.65 3.86
CA LEU A 80 12.51 -4.65 2.89
C LEU A 80 11.37 -5.25 2.10
N ALA A 81 10.19 -4.66 2.21
CA ALA A 81 9.03 -4.95 1.39
C ALA A 81 8.86 -3.83 0.37
N TYR A 82 8.71 -4.17 -0.88
CA TYR A 82 8.59 -3.20 -1.96
C TYR A 82 7.55 -3.63 -2.98
N SER A 83 6.91 -2.65 -3.61
CA SER A 83 5.87 -2.86 -4.61
C SER A 83 5.80 -1.66 -5.55
N ASP A 84 5.34 -1.90 -6.77
CA ASP A 84 5.01 -0.84 -7.73
C ASP A 84 3.73 -0.10 -7.32
N ASP A 85 2.76 -0.85 -6.73
CA ASP A 85 1.57 -0.25 -6.13
C ASP A 85 1.92 0.33 -4.74
N PRO A 86 1.77 1.66 -4.55
CA PRO A 86 2.13 2.33 -3.30
C PRO A 86 1.31 1.86 -2.09
N VAL A 87 0.11 1.33 -2.31
CA VAL A 87 -0.78 0.90 -1.23
C VAL A 87 -0.61 -0.57 -0.88
N ALA A 88 -0.32 -1.42 -1.87
CA ALA A 88 -0.30 -2.87 -1.70
C ALA A 88 0.72 -3.35 -0.64
N ALA A 89 1.97 -2.89 -0.73
CA ALA A 89 3.01 -3.26 0.23
C ALA A 89 2.69 -2.80 1.65
N ALA A 90 2.17 -1.58 1.81
CA ALA A 90 1.79 -1.03 3.11
C ALA A 90 0.63 -1.83 3.74
N LYS A 91 -0.42 -2.17 2.95
CA LYS A 91 -1.56 -2.97 3.42
C LYS A 91 -1.12 -4.34 3.96
N VAL A 92 -0.34 -5.07 3.17
CA VAL A 92 0.11 -6.41 3.58
C VAL A 92 1.03 -6.33 4.79
N ALA A 93 1.95 -5.36 4.84
CA ALA A 93 2.85 -5.19 5.97
C ALA A 93 2.10 -4.85 7.26
N VAL A 94 1.13 -3.92 7.22
CA VAL A 94 0.33 -3.53 8.40
C VAL A 94 -0.65 -4.63 8.79
N ALA A 95 -1.30 -5.31 7.85
CA ALA A 95 -2.19 -6.43 8.14
C ALA A 95 -1.43 -7.56 8.84
N TYR A 96 -0.26 -7.92 8.31
CA TYR A 96 0.58 -8.96 8.90
C TYR A 96 1.14 -8.55 10.27
N ALA A 97 1.49 -7.28 10.47
CA ALA A 97 1.93 -6.76 11.76
C ALA A 97 0.82 -6.78 12.82
N LYS A 98 -0.46 -6.66 12.43
CA LYS A 98 -1.61 -6.84 13.33
C LYS A 98 -1.82 -8.28 13.76
N GLU A 99 -1.54 -9.24 12.86
CA GLU A 99 -1.65 -10.68 13.15
C GLU A 99 -0.45 -11.22 13.95
N ASN A 100 0.73 -10.65 13.72
CA ASN A 100 1.99 -11.09 14.31
C ASN A 100 2.75 -9.90 14.92
N GLU A 101 2.70 -9.75 16.23
CA GLU A 101 3.39 -8.71 16.99
C GLU A 101 4.92 -8.69 16.79
N LYS A 102 5.48 -9.80 16.30
CA LYS A 102 6.92 -9.94 16.02
C LYS A 102 7.38 -9.17 14.79
N LEU A 103 6.44 -8.80 13.89
CA LEU A 103 6.73 -7.94 12.76
C LEU A 103 6.44 -6.50 13.14
N VAL A 104 7.47 -5.68 13.26
CA VAL A 104 7.34 -4.26 13.61
C VAL A 104 7.61 -3.42 12.37
N VAL A 105 6.66 -2.58 12.00
CA VAL A 105 6.83 -1.62 10.91
C VAL A 105 7.60 -0.42 11.45
N LEU A 106 8.78 -0.14 10.90
CA LEU A 106 9.63 0.98 11.30
C LEU A 106 9.28 2.26 10.54
N GLY A 107 8.92 2.12 9.28
CA GLY A 107 8.70 3.23 8.38
C GLY A 107 8.88 2.80 6.92
N GLY A 108 8.97 3.76 6.04
CA GLY A 108 9.23 3.50 4.62
C GLY A 108 9.45 4.76 3.83
N ALA A 109 9.57 4.61 2.52
CA ALA A 109 9.59 5.73 1.59
C ALA A 109 8.60 5.50 0.45
N MET A 110 7.99 6.59 0.02
CA MET A 110 7.19 6.65 -1.19
C MET A 110 7.79 7.74 -2.10
N GLY A 111 8.55 7.31 -3.10
CA GLY A 111 9.40 8.23 -3.85
C GLY A 111 10.35 8.98 -2.90
N ASN A 112 10.37 10.30 -2.96
CA ASN A 112 11.23 11.16 -2.12
C ASN A 112 10.67 11.42 -0.71
N THR A 113 9.47 10.92 -0.37
CA THR A 113 8.84 11.20 0.92
C THR A 113 9.09 10.04 1.89
N VAL A 114 9.74 10.34 3.00
CA VAL A 114 9.91 9.38 4.10
C VAL A 114 8.61 9.31 4.91
N LEU A 115 8.18 8.12 5.20
CA LEU A 115 6.95 7.83 5.94
C LEU A 115 7.28 7.21 7.29
N ASP A 116 6.77 7.83 8.34
CA ASP A 116 6.78 7.28 9.68
C ASP A 116 5.82 6.07 9.79
N PRO A 117 5.88 5.28 10.86
CA PRO A 117 4.96 4.17 11.08
C PRO A 117 3.46 4.57 11.04
N SER A 118 3.13 5.79 11.47
CA SER A 118 1.79 6.37 11.37
C SER A 118 1.38 6.62 9.92
N GLY A 119 2.29 7.14 9.10
CA GLY A 119 2.07 7.36 7.67
C GLY A 119 1.84 6.05 6.90
N ILE A 120 2.59 4.99 7.24
CA ILE A 120 2.36 3.66 6.64
C ILE A 120 1.02 3.06 7.05
N LYS A 121 0.57 3.27 8.30
CA LYS A 121 -0.77 2.86 8.73
C LYS A 121 -1.86 3.60 7.95
N ALA A 122 -1.71 4.92 7.80
CA ALA A 122 -2.63 5.73 7.00
C ALA A 122 -2.67 5.27 5.52
N LEU A 123 -1.51 4.95 4.91
CA LEU A 123 -1.46 4.36 3.57
C LEU A 123 -2.19 3.01 3.50
N ALA A 124 -2.06 2.17 4.51
CA ALA A 124 -2.70 0.87 4.56
C ALA A 124 -4.24 0.96 4.67
N GLU A 125 -4.76 2.06 5.21
CA GLU A 125 -6.21 2.33 5.31
C GLU A 125 -6.80 2.83 3.98
N LEU A 126 -5.98 3.30 3.06
CA LEU A 126 -6.45 3.75 1.75
C LEU A 126 -7.05 2.59 0.94
N PRO A 127 -8.05 2.84 0.10
CA PRO A 127 -8.53 1.86 -0.88
C PRO A 127 -7.43 1.44 -1.84
N SER A 128 -7.66 0.38 -2.61
CA SER A 128 -6.74 -0.03 -3.68
C SER A 128 -6.56 1.09 -4.73
N LEU A 129 -5.46 1.04 -5.46
CA LEU A 129 -5.13 2.06 -6.47
C LEU A 129 -6.25 2.19 -7.52
N ASP A 130 -6.84 1.08 -7.94
CA ASP A 130 -7.94 1.09 -8.91
C ASP A 130 -9.25 1.65 -8.32
N GLU A 131 -9.53 1.38 -7.04
CA GLU A 131 -10.65 2.01 -6.34
C GLU A 131 -10.46 3.52 -6.17
N LEU A 132 -9.23 3.97 -5.92
CA LEU A 132 -8.90 5.41 -5.86
C LEU A 132 -9.10 6.08 -7.22
N ARG A 133 -8.64 5.43 -8.29
CA ARG A 133 -8.89 5.89 -9.67
C ARG A 133 -10.38 5.96 -9.97
N GLY A 134 -11.13 4.92 -9.59
CA GLY A 134 -12.59 4.89 -9.73
C GLY A 134 -13.28 6.02 -8.97
N LYS A 135 -12.86 6.31 -7.74
CA LYS A 135 -13.37 7.45 -6.96
C LYS A 135 -13.08 8.79 -7.62
N LEU A 136 -11.88 8.99 -8.18
CA LEU A 136 -11.52 10.21 -8.91
C LEU A 136 -12.42 10.41 -10.14
N VAL A 137 -12.61 9.36 -10.93
CA VAL A 137 -13.52 9.41 -12.10
C VAL A 137 -14.96 9.69 -11.64
N GLY A 138 -15.43 9.04 -10.57
CA GLY A 138 -16.74 9.28 -9.99
C GLY A 138 -16.94 10.73 -9.52
N LEU A 139 -15.92 11.34 -8.91
CA LEU A 139 -15.96 12.76 -8.50
C LEU A 139 -16.04 13.70 -9.70
N LEU A 140 -15.35 13.40 -10.81
CA LEU A 140 -15.43 14.18 -12.04
C LEU A 140 -16.82 14.07 -12.70
N GLN A 141 -17.47 12.92 -12.58
CA GLN A 141 -18.81 12.70 -13.13
C GLN A 141 -19.93 13.21 -12.20
N ALA A 142 -19.66 13.36 -10.91
CA ALA A 142 -20.66 13.74 -9.91
C ALA A 142 -21.48 15.00 -10.24
N PRO A 143 -20.89 16.11 -10.75
CA PRO A 143 -21.66 17.30 -11.12
C PRO A 143 -22.70 17.02 -12.21
N MET A 144 -22.32 16.28 -13.25
CA MET A 144 -23.20 15.93 -14.36
C MET A 144 -24.35 15.03 -13.89
N VAL A 145 -24.04 13.99 -13.12
CA VAL A 145 -25.03 13.08 -12.53
C VAL A 145 -25.99 13.83 -11.62
N LYS A 146 -25.51 14.80 -10.85
CA LYS A 146 -26.33 15.61 -9.96
C LYS A 146 -27.33 16.46 -10.73
N ILE A 147 -26.93 17.09 -11.83
CA ILE A 147 -27.84 17.88 -12.72
C ILE A 147 -28.91 16.97 -13.29
N VAL A 148 -28.53 15.83 -13.87
CA VAL A 148 -29.51 14.88 -14.47
C VAL A 148 -30.50 14.37 -13.40
N ARG A 149 -30.01 14.04 -12.19
CA ARG A 149 -30.89 13.63 -11.09
C ARG A 149 -31.87 14.73 -10.70
N THR A 150 -31.43 15.97 -10.57
CA THR A 150 -32.29 17.09 -10.18
C THR A 150 -33.42 17.31 -11.20
N VAL A 151 -33.15 17.10 -12.51
CA VAL A 151 -34.18 17.22 -13.56
C VAL A 151 -35.15 16.03 -13.53
N ASN A 152 -34.67 14.82 -13.25
CA ASN A 152 -35.50 13.60 -13.24
C ASN A 152 -36.24 13.36 -11.90
N GLU A 153 -35.77 13.96 -10.80
CA GLU A 153 -36.27 13.70 -9.44
C GLU A 153 -37.75 14.06 -9.22
N PRO A 154 -38.30 15.18 -9.80
CA PRO A 154 -39.72 15.51 -9.65
C PRO A 154 -40.68 14.40 -10.13
N GLY A 155 -40.40 13.76 -11.26
CA GLY A 155 -41.19 12.63 -11.73
C GLY A 155 -41.15 11.41 -10.83
N GLY A 156 -39.97 11.09 -10.33
CA GLY A 156 -39.79 10.00 -9.35
C GLY A 156 -40.43 10.28 -7.99
N MET A 157 -40.42 11.52 -7.53
CA MET A 157 -41.10 11.91 -6.29
C MET A 157 -42.63 11.78 -6.41
N LEU A 158 -43.22 12.22 -7.52
CA LEU A 158 -44.64 12.04 -7.76
C LEU A 158 -45.05 10.57 -7.77
N ALA A 159 -44.29 9.73 -8.48
CA ALA A 159 -44.55 8.28 -8.51
C ALA A 159 -44.50 7.65 -7.11
N ARG A 160 -43.51 8.03 -6.27
CA ARG A 160 -43.41 7.54 -4.88
C ARG A 160 -44.57 8.01 -3.99
N VAL A 161 -45.03 9.24 -4.14
CA VAL A 161 -46.18 9.77 -3.38
C VAL A 161 -47.46 9.01 -3.78
N ILE A 162 -47.69 8.77 -5.07
CA ILE A 162 -48.85 8.00 -5.55
C ILE A 162 -48.80 6.57 -5.02
N GLN A 163 -47.64 5.95 -5.06
CA GLN A 163 -47.43 4.58 -4.53
C GLN A 163 -47.62 4.52 -3.01
N ALA A 164 -47.13 5.50 -2.25
CA ALA A 164 -47.37 5.57 -0.85
C ALA A 164 -48.83 5.75 -0.46
N LYS A 165 -49.57 6.58 -1.25
CA LYS A 165 -51.00 6.78 -1.05
C LYS A 165 -51.81 5.52 -1.36
N SER A 166 -51.51 4.83 -2.45
CA SER A 166 -52.17 3.56 -2.80
C SER A 166 -51.91 2.46 -1.75
N ALA A 167 -50.73 2.42 -1.18
CA ALA A 167 -50.38 1.48 -0.09
C ALA A 167 -51.12 1.78 1.22
N GLN A 168 -51.41 3.06 1.51
CA GLN A 168 -52.21 3.47 2.67
C GLN A 168 -53.71 3.16 2.49
N GLU A 169 -54.23 3.25 1.25
CA GLU A 169 -55.61 2.91 0.95
C GLU A 169 -55.86 1.40 0.90
N ALA A 170 -54.80 0.60 0.76
CA ALA A 170 -54.87 -0.86 0.72
C ALA A 170 -54.65 -1.54 2.11
N ALA A 171 -54.33 -0.80 3.13
CA ALA A 171 -54.12 -1.24 4.52
C ALA A 171 -55.29 -0.85 5.44
#